data_23533f275721a99ff2a4994716621787
#
_entry.id   23533f275721a99ff2a4994716621787
#
_cell.length_a   1.000
_cell.length_b   1.000
_cell.length_c   1.000
_cell.angle_alpha   90.00
_cell.angle_beta   90.00
_cell.angle_gamma   90.00
#
_symmetry.space_group_name_H-M   'P 1'
#
loop_
_entity.id
_entity.type
_entity.pdbx_description
1 polymer ?
#
loop_
_entity_poly.entity_id
_entity_poly.type
_entity_poly.pdbx_seq_one_letter_code
_entity_poly.pdbx_strand_id
1 'polypeptide(L)'
;MLSAGALTYLEGLELASELSKICDNIPVSVENDGKAAALCEALYGSAKDYSNSVSIIFGTGIGGGVVLNKEILRGSFLIAGEFSMLFTNFNEENDDRMASLYSTLSIVKKVKELLGDDSIDGEKMMLLYGQNNELVVKVLNQWFLAIAKFCYNIDCLFNPDVICIGGGISANPLFVNKINEAIDSLETKTYVFRKPLVKCCHFQNDSNLIGAYCRFKQISGGQV
;
A
#
# COMPACT_ATOMS: atom_id res chain seq x y z
N MET A 1 -1.74 17.81 13.27
CA MET A 1 -1.36 16.92 12.13
C MET A 1 -0.08 17.46 11.52
N LEU A 2 0.96 16.65 11.37
CA LEU A 2 2.25 17.11 10.81
C LEU A 2 2.22 17.21 9.28
N SER A 3 1.49 16.30 8.63
CA SER A 3 1.22 16.31 7.20
C SER A 3 -0.16 15.74 6.95
N ALA A 4 -0.87 16.29 5.99
CA ALA A 4 -2.23 15.88 5.61
C ALA A 4 -2.28 15.28 4.18
N GLY A 5 -1.13 14.98 3.59
CA GLY A 5 -1.06 14.46 2.23
C GLY A 5 -1.72 15.41 1.23
N ALA A 6 -2.75 14.94 0.53
CA ALA A 6 -3.52 15.76 -0.41
C ALA A 6 -4.44 16.81 0.26
N LEU A 7 -4.68 16.71 1.57
CA LEU A 7 -5.60 17.59 2.33
C LEU A 7 -4.82 18.69 3.05
N THR A 8 -4.02 19.47 2.33
CA THR A 8 -3.09 20.46 2.89
C THR A 8 -3.74 21.47 3.83
N TYR A 9 -5.06 21.75 3.66
CA TYR A 9 -5.84 22.64 4.53
C TYR A 9 -6.02 22.09 5.96
N LEU A 10 -5.69 20.82 6.23
CA LEU A 10 -5.72 20.21 7.57
C LEU A 10 -4.37 20.26 8.28
N GLU A 11 -3.32 20.73 7.62
CA GLU A 11 -1.99 20.83 8.23
C GLU A 11 -1.98 21.79 9.41
N GLY A 12 -1.31 21.38 10.48
CA GLY A 12 -1.25 22.16 11.74
C GLY A 12 -2.49 22.04 12.62
N LEU A 13 -3.59 21.42 12.17
CA LEU A 13 -4.77 21.22 13.01
C LEU A 13 -4.58 20.08 14.02
N GLU A 14 -5.04 20.30 15.24
CA GLU A 14 -5.22 19.26 16.26
C GLU A 14 -6.53 18.50 16.00
N LEU A 15 -6.57 17.78 14.85
CA LEU A 15 -7.80 17.22 14.28
C LEU A 15 -8.61 16.37 15.28
N ALA A 16 -7.95 15.56 16.12
CA ALA A 16 -8.64 14.75 17.13
C ALA A 16 -9.36 15.64 18.16
N SER A 17 -8.72 16.71 18.61
CA SER A 17 -9.29 17.66 19.57
C SER A 17 -10.46 18.43 18.96
N GLU A 18 -10.32 18.91 17.72
CA GLU A 18 -11.40 19.66 17.04
C GLU A 18 -12.61 18.77 16.78
N LEU A 19 -12.41 17.55 16.31
CA LEU A 19 -13.50 16.60 16.12
C LEU A 19 -14.16 16.20 17.44
N SER A 20 -13.38 16.01 18.53
CA SER A 20 -13.93 15.71 19.84
C SER A 20 -14.87 16.80 20.32
N LYS A 21 -14.50 18.08 20.15
CA LYS A 21 -15.36 19.24 20.52
C LYS A 21 -16.69 19.24 19.75
N ILE A 22 -16.65 18.94 18.46
CA ILE A 22 -17.84 18.86 17.59
C ILE A 22 -18.75 17.69 17.99
N CYS A 23 -18.16 16.60 18.51
CA CYS A 23 -18.85 15.39 18.93
C CYS A 23 -19.10 15.34 20.45
N ASP A 24 -19.51 16.42 21.07
CA ASP A 24 -19.87 16.50 22.50
C ASP A 24 -18.78 15.96 23.45
N ASN A 25 -17.53 16.21 23.13
CA ASN A 25 -16.33 15.75 23.85
C ASN A 25 -16.15 14.22 23.89
N ILE A 26 -16.74 13.50 22.96
CA ILE A 26 -16.43 12.06 22.79
C ILE A 26 -14.95 11.92 22.43
N PRO A 27 -14.22 10.95 23.02
CA PRO A 27 -12.83 10.69 22.67
C PRO A 27 -12.66 10.35 21.19
N VAL A 28 -11.72 11.01 20.51
CA VAL A 28 -11.42 10.80 19.10
C VAL A 28 -9.95 10.45 18.94
N SER A 29 -9.66 9.48 18.11
CA SER A 29 -8.30 9.20 17.63
C SER A 29 -8.20 9.38 16.12
N VAL A 30 -7.01 9.75 15.65
CA VAL A 30 -6.70 9.91 14.22
C VAL A 30 -5.54 8.99 13.87
N GLU A 31 -5.67 8.29 12.75
CA GLU A 31 -4.60 7.46 12.21
C GLU A 31 -4.48 7.71 10.69
N ASN A 32 -3.29 7.48 10.15
CA ASN A 32 -3.08 7.46 8.71
C ASN A 32 -3.85 6.27 8.09
N ASP A 33 -4.49 6.46 6.94
CA ASP A 33 -5.35 5.47 6.27
C ASP A 33 -4.59 4.19 5.90
N GLY A 34 -3.38 4.31 5.35
CA GLY A 34 -2.55 3.16 5.01
C GLY A 34 -2.08 2.39 6.25
N LYS A 35 -1.74 3.09 7.34
CA LYS A 35 -1.37 2.45 8.61
C LYS A 35 -2.57 1.78 9.27
N ALA A 36 -3.74 2.39 9.20
CA ALA A 36 -4.99 1.79 9.66
C ALA A 36 -5.28 0.49 8.88
N ALA A 37 -5.19 0.54 7.54
CA ALA A 37 -5.37 -0.65 6.71
C ALA A 37 -4.36 -1.76 7.07
N ALA A 38 -3.10 -1.42 7.29
CA ALA A 38 -2.08 -2.39 7.69
C ALA A 38 -2.39 -3.03 9.06
N LEU A 39 -2.87 -2.25 10.03
CA LEU A 39 -3.27 -2.76 11.34
C LEU A 39 -4.48 -3.71 11.24
N CYS A 40 -5.47 -3.36 10.41
CA CYS A 40 -6.62 -4.23 10.14
C CYS A 40 -6.18 -5.59 9.59
N GLU A 41 -5.33 -5.60 8.57
CA GLU A 41 -4.82 -6.84 7.97
C GLU A 41 -3.99 -7.66 8.96
N ALA A 42 -3.23 -7.01 9.83
CA ALA A 42 -2.42 -7.68 10.84
C ALA A 42 -3.24 -8.31 11.97
N LEU A 43 -4.40 -7.74 12.32
CA LEU A 43 -5.22 -8.22 13.42
C LEU A 43 -6.32 -9.19 12.96
N TYR A 44 -6.95 -8.91 11.82
CA TYR A 44 -8.14 -9.65 11.38
C TYR A 44 -8.08 -10.15 9.94
N GLY A 45 -7.15 -9.65 9.13
CA GLY A 45 -7.07 -9.95 7.71
C GLY A 45 -6.06 -11.04 7.34
N SER A 46 -5.46 -10.88 6.18
CA SER A 46 -4.54 -11.86 5.58
C SER A 46 -3.24 -12.07 6.39
N ALA A 47 -2.92 -11.15 7.29
CA ALA A 47 -1.74 -11.22 8.16
C ALA A 47 -2.06 -11.60 9.63
N LYS A 48 -3.30 -12.02 9.95
CA LYS A 48 -3.72 -12.28 11.34
C LYS A 48 -2.91 -13.36 12.06
N ASP A 49 -2.40 -14.34 11.33
CA ASP A 49 -1.63 -15.47 11.88
C ASP A 49 -0.12 -15.21 11.94
N TYR A 50 0.33 -13.98 11.59
CA TYR A 50 1.73 -13.58 11.52
C TYR A 50 2.02 -12.47 12.52
N SER A 51 3.20 -12.49 13.14
CA SER A 51 3.61 -11.46 14.11
C SER A 51 4.03 -10.16 13.42
N ASN A 52 4.73 -10.29 12.30
CA ASN A 52 5.29 -9.16 11.55
C ASN A 52 4.72 -9.14 10.13
N SER A 53 4.20 -8.02 9.72
CA SER A 53 3.64 -7.87 8.37
C SER A 53 3.88 -6.48 7.81
N VAL A 54 3.89 -6.39 6.50
CA VAL A 54 3.87 -5.11 5.78
C VAL A 54 2.68 -5.13 4.83
N SER A 55 1.85 -4.09 4.89
CA SER A 55 0.79 -3.90 3.90
C SER A 55 1.16 -2.77 2.95
N ILE A 56 0.98 -3.00 1.64
CA ILE A 56 1.25 -2.04 0.56
C ILE A 56 -0.05 -1.83 -0.19
N ILE A 57 -0.56 -0.60 -0.20
CA ILE A 57 -1.88 -0.25 -0.73
C ILE A 57 -1.71 0.57 -2.00
N PHE A 58 -2.06 0.00 -3.15
CA PHE A 58 -1.96 0.65 -4.46
C PHE A 58 -3.26 1.38 -4.82
N GLY A 59 -3.19 2.71 -4.87
CA GLY A 59 -4.32 3.60 -5.18
C GLY A 59 -3.86 4.81 -6.01
N THR A 60 -4.33 6.00 -5.64
CA THR A 60 -3.84 7.28 -6.19
C THR A 60 -2.35 7.48 -5.89
N GLY A 61 -1.94 7.07 -4.70
CA GLY A 61 -0.55 6.93 -4.27
C GLY A 61 -0.22 5.47 -3.94
N ILE A 62 0.81 5.27 -3.12
CA ILE A 62 1.16 3.97 -2.54
C ILE A 62 1.21 4.14 -1.02
N GLY A 63 0.08 3.85 -0.39
CA GLY A 63 -0.03 3.83 1.06
C GLY A 63 0.47 2.53 1.66
N GLY A 64 0.42 2.45 2.99
CA GLY A 64 0.69 1.21 3.69
C GLY A 64 1.17 1.40 5.11
N GLY A 65 1.66 0.32 5.69
CA GLY A 65 2.20 0.33 7.03
C GLY A 65 3.02 -0.92 7.33
N VAL A 66 3.90 -0.78 8.29
CA VAL A 66 4.73 -1.84 8.83
C VAL A 66 4.19 -2.19 10.22
N VAL A 67 3.89 -3.45 10.44
CA VAL A 67 3.41 -3.98 11.72
C VAL A 67 4.47 -4.95 12.25
N LEU A 68 4.97 -4.68 13.44
CA LEU A 68 5.94 -5.51 14.14
C LEU A 68 5.35 -5.94 15.48
N ASN A 69 5.33 -7.24 15.75
CA ASN A 69 4.69 -7.81 16.95
C ASN A 69 3.24 -7.34 17.14
N LYS A 70 2.47 -7.29 16.05
CA LYS A 70 1.08 -6.81 16.04
C LYS A 70 0.90 -5.32 16.34
N GLU A 71 1.96 -4.53 16.35
CA GLU A 71 1.92 -3.09 16.57
C GLU A 71 2.41 -2.32 15.34
N ILE A 72 1.76 -1.21 15.03
CA ILE A 72 2.16 -0.32 13.94
C ILE A 72 3.49 0.36 14.25
N LEU A 73 4.46 0.19 13.35
CA LEU A 73 5.69 0.97 13.36
C LEU A 73 5.40 2.40 12.88
N ARG A 74 5.56 3.38 13.76
CA ARG A 74 5.34 4.80 13.42
C ARG A 74 6.62 5.56 13.12
N GLY A 75 7.72 5.17 13.75
CA GLY A 75 8.96 5.93 13.75
C GLY A 75 8.86 7.23 14.58
N SER A 76 9.99 7.89 14.75
CA SER A 76 10.08 9.10 15.59
C SER A 76 9.26 10.29 15.08
N PHE A 77 9.03 10.36 13.76
CA PHE A 77 8.32 11.44 13.08
C PHE A 77 7.00 10.97 12.42
N LEU A 78 6.51 9.79 12.80
CA LEU A 78 5.27 9.20 12.30
C LEU A 78 5.26 8.87 10.79
N ILE A 79 6.40 8.89 10.11
CA ILE A 79 6.52 8.68 8.66
C ILE A 79 6.97 7.28 8.25
N ALA A 80 7.17 6.36 9.20
CA ALA A 80 7.50 4.99 8.84
C ALA A 80 6.38 4.36 7.99
N GLY A 81 6.74 3.69 6.90
CA GLY A 81 5.76 3.09 5.97
C GLY A 81 5.17 4.04 4.93
N GLU A 82 5.67 5.28 4.81
CA GLU A 82 5.29 6.22 3.74
C GLU A 82 5.93 5.81 2.40
N PHE A 83 5.47 4.70 1.86
CA PHE A 83 6.05 4.06 0.66
C PHE A 83 5.96 4.93 -0.60
N SER A 84 4.99 5.82 -0.68
CA SER A 84 4.86 6.80 -1.77
C SER A 84 6.13 7.61 -2.00
N MET A 85 6.87 7.89 -0.93
CA MET A 85 8.00 8.82 -0.91
C MET A 85 9.36 8.15 -1.20
N LEU A 86 9.39 6.82 -1.35
CA LEU A 86 10.63 6.10 -1.63
C LEU A 86 11.12 6.39 -3.04
N PHE A 87 12.40 6.73 -3.15
CA PHE A 87 13.07 6.82 -4.44
C PHE A 87 13.36 5.44 -5.01
N THR A 88 13.17 5.27 -6.31
CA THR A 88 13.34 4.00 -7.02
C THR A 88 14.52 4.01 -7.98
N ASN A 89 15.05 5.19 -8.29
CA ASN A 89 16.25 5.39 -9.10
C ASN A 89 17.21 6.35 -8.38
N PHE A 90 18.48 5.98 -8.26
CA PHE A 90 19.49 6.76 -7.57
C PHE A 90 20.46 7.47 -8.53
N ASN A 91 20.24 7.36 -9.83
CA ASN A 91 21.15 7.86 -10.87
C ASN A 91 20.62 9.09 -11.61
N GLU A 92 19.36 9.48 -11.37
CA GLU A 92 18.72 10.57 -12.10
C GLU A 92 18.18 11.64 -11.14
N GLU A 93 18.14 12.90 -11.59
CA GLU A 93 17.62 14.04 -10.83
C GLU A 93 16.10 14.23 -10.96
N ASN A 94 15.39 13.23 -11.49
CA ASN A 94 13.95 13.27 -11.70
C ASN A 94 13.17 12.89 -10.44
N ASP A 95 11.85 13.14 -10.44
CA ASP A 95 10.93 12.63 -9.41
C ASP A 95 10.65 11.15 -9.63
N ASP A 96 11.60 10.30 -9.25
CA ASP A 96 11.53 8.85 -9.35
C ASP A 96 10.99 8.20 -8.08
N ARG A 97 10.07 8.89 -7.40
CA ARG A 97 9.40 8.33 -6.22
C ARG A 97 8.46 7.19 -6.61
N MET A 98 8.31 6.27 -5.68
CA MET A 98 7.51 5.06 -5.89
C MET A 98 6.08 5.37 -6.35
N ALA A 99 5.42 6.38 -5.74
CA ALA A 99 4.07 6.76 -6.13
C ALA A 99 4.00 7.37 -7.54
N SER A 100 4.97 8.21 -7.91
CA SER A 100 4.99 8.89 -9.21
C SER A 100 5.10 7.93 -10.38
N LEU A 101 5.80 6.81 -10.17
CA LEU A 101 6.07 5.83 -11.23
C LEU A 101 5.17 4.60 -11.18
N TYR A 102 4.74 4.16 -9.99
CA TYR A 102 4.17 2.83 -9.79
C TYR A 102 2.85 2.79 -9.01
N SER A 103 2.22 3.95 -8.70
CA SER A 103 0.84 3.94 -8.21
C SER A 103 -0.13 3.46 -9.28
N THR A 104 -1.30 2.96 -8.89
CA THR A 104 -2.36 2.58 -9.84
C THR A 104 -2.69 3.74 -10.77
N LEU A 105 -2.83 4.95 -10.20
CA LEU A 105 -3.13 6.16 -10.98
C LEU A 105 -2.07 6.44 -12.04
N SER A 106 -0.79 6.33 -11.69
CA SER A 106 0.32 6.59 -12.62
C SER A 106 0.35 5.59 -13.77
N ILE A 107 0.08 4.31 -13.49
CA ILE A 107 0.04 3.27 -14.53
C ILE A 107 -1.19 3.43 -15.42
N VAL A 108 -2.36 3.73 -14.84
CA VAL A 108 -3.57 4.03 -15.61
C VAL A 108 -3.32 5.22 -16.55
N LYS A 109 -2.73 6.31 -16.05
CA LYS A 109 -2.38 7.46 -16.88
C LYS A 109 -1.47 7.07 -18.05
N LYS A 110 -0.42 6.29 -17.78
CA LYS A 110 0.50 5.79 -18.82
C LYS A 110 -0.22 4.94 -19.87
N VAL A 111 -1.18 4.10 -19.47
CA VAL A 111 -1.96 3.28 -20.41
C VAL A 111 -2.93 4.13 -21.22
N LYS A 112 -3.59 5.13 -20.61
CA LYS A 112 -4.43 6.12 -21.32
C LYS A 112 -3.64 6.80 -22.44
N GLU A 113 -2.49 7.36 -22.12
CA GLU A 113 -1.61 8.05 -23.07
C GLU A 113 -1.17 7.10 -24.20
N LEU A 114 -0.80 5.87 -23.86
CA LEU A 114 -0.32 4.88 -24.83
C LEU A 114 -1.41 4.43 -25.82
N LEU A 115 -2.67 4.31 -25.36
CA LEU A 115 -3.80 3.85 -26.18
C LEU A 115 -4.59 5.01 -26.79
N GLY A 116 -4.36 6.26 -26.36
CA GLY A 116 -5.18 7.41 -26.75
C GLY A 116 -6.63 7.30 -26.27
N ASP A 117 -6.87 6.65 -25.12
CA ASP A 117 -8.22 6.36 -24.59
C ASP A 117 -8.33 6.83 -23.12
N ASP A 118 -9.01 7.97 -22.94
CA ASP A 118 -9.25 8.56 -21.62
C ASP A 118 -10.22 7.77 -20.74
N SER A 119 -10.96 6.83 -21.31
CA SER A 119 -11.93 5.99 -20.58
C SER A 119 -11.28 4.82 -19.82
N ILE A 120 -9.96 4.64 -19.94
CA ILE A 120 -9.25 3.61 -19.21
C ILE A 120 -9.25 3.93 -17.71
N ASP A 121 -9.65 2.98 -16.91
CA ASP A 121 -9.49 2.93 -15.46
C ASP A 121 -8.74 1.66 -15.04
N GLY A 122 -8.66 1.40 -13.75
CA GLY A 122 -7.98 0.21 -13.24
C GLY A 122 -8.63 -1.10 -13.68
N GLU A 123 -9.96 -1.16 -13.74
CA GLU A 123 -10.70 -2.36 -14.14
C GLU A 123 -10.51 -2.64 -15.64
N LYS A 124 -10.70 -1.63 -16.48
CA LYS A 124 -10.53 -1.73 -17.92
C LYS A 124 -9.08 -2.06 -18.29
N MET A 125 -8.12 -1.49 -17.60
CA MET A 125 -6.70 -1.80 -17.77
C MET A 125 -6.42 -3.28 -17.49
N MET A 126 -6.92 -3.84 -16.39
CA MET A 126 -6.75 -5.26 -16.06
C MET A 126 -7.53 -6.17 -17.02
N LEU A 127 -8.70 -5.73 -17.51
CA LEU A 127 -9.45 -6.45 -18.54
C LEU A 127 -8.63 -6.56 -19.84
N LEU A 128 -8.07 -5.45 -20.32
CA LEU A 128 -7.22 -5.43 -21.53
C LEU A 128 -5.97 -6.28 -21.36
N TYR A 129 -5.39 -6.31 -20.16
CA TYR A 129 -4.31 -7.22 -19.82
C TYR A 129 -4.73 -8.69 -19.98
N GLY A 130 -5.89 -9.07 -19.43
CA GLY A 130 -6.44 -10.42 -19.55
C GLY A 130 -6.80 -10.81 -21.00
N GLN A 131 -7.10 -9.83 -21.84
CA GLN A 131 -7.33 -10.01 -23.29
C GLN A 131 -6.06 -10.02 -24.12
N ASN A 132 -4.87 -10.01 -23.48
CA ASN A 132 -3.56 -10.01 -24.12
C ASN A 132 -3.33 -8.79 -25.06
N ASN A 133 -3.85 -7.60 -24.74
CA ASN A 133 -3.47 -6.40 -25.46
C ASN A 133 -1.96 -6.18 -25.30
N GLU A 134 -1.21 -6.24 -26.38
CA GLU A 134 0.26 -6.28 -26.39
C GLU A 134 0.89 -5.06 -25.66
N LEU A 135 0.34 -3.85 -25.88
CA LEU A 135 0.84 -2.63 -25.29
C LEU A 135 0.60 -2.61 -23.78
N VAL A 136 -0.60 -3.00 -23.35
CA VAL A 136 -0.96 -3.07 -21.94
C VAL A 136 -0.16 -4.16 -21.23
N VAL A 137 -0.01 -5.33 -21.83
CA VAL A 137 0.80 -6.43 -21.29
C VAL A 137 2.24 -5.99 -21.06
N LYS A 138 2.85 -5.27 -22.00
CA LYS A 138 4.21 -4.74 -21.86
C LYS A 138 4.33 -3.79 -20.66
N VAL A 139 3.40 -2.86 -20.51
CA VAL A 139 3.41 -1.89 -19.40
C VAL A 139 3.19 -2.58 -18.06
N LEU A 140 2.19 -3.46 -17.96
CA LEU A 140 1.85 -4.11 -16.69
C LEU A 140 2.91 -5.13 -16.25
N ASN A 141 3.53 -5.86 -17.16
CA ASN A 141 4.64 -6.75 -16.81
C ASN A 141 5.83 -6.00 -16.21
N GLN A 142 6.14 -4.78 -16.72
CA GLN A 142 7.13 -3.90 -16.10
C GLN A 142 6.71 -3.44 -14.70
N TRP A 143 5.42 -3.13 -14.52
CA TRP A 143 4.87 -2.76 -13.24
C TRP A 143 4.94 -3.90 -12.21
N PHE A 144 4.50 -5.11 -12.58
CA PHE A 144 4.60 -6.29 -11.71
C PHE A 144 6.04 -6.57 -11.30
N LEU A 145 6.98 -6.45 -12.23
CA LEU A 145 8.41 -6.61 -11.94
C LEU A 145 8.92 -5.54 -10.96
N ALA A 146 8.50 -4.28 -11.12
CA ALA A 146 8.86 -3.21 -10.19
C ALA A 146 8.30 -3.48 -8.78
N ILE A 147 7.03 -3.90 -8.67
CA ILE A 147 6.42 -4.28 -7.40
C ILE A 147 7.15 -5.48 -6.78
N ALA A 148 7.50 -6.49 -7.56
CA ALA A 148 8.27 -7.63 -7.07
C ALA A 148 9.62 -7.22 -6.47
N LYS A 149 10.37 -6.35 -7.16
CA LYS A 149 11.62 -5.77 -6.63
C LYS A 149 11.39 -4.97 -5.35
N PHE A 150 10.28 -4.24 -5.28
CA PHE A 150 9.92 -3.51 -4.08
C PHE A 150 9.61 -4.46 -2.90
N CYS A 151 8.91 -5.57 -3.15
CA CYS A 151 8.71 -6.60 -2.12
C CYS A 151 10.04 -7.16 -1.59
N TYR A 152 11.04 -7.38 -2.45
CA TYR A 152 12.38 -7.78 -1.99
C TYR A 152 13.07 -6.69 -1.16
N ASN A 153 12.96 -5.43 -1.54
CA ASN A 153 13.51 -4.33 -0.74
C ASN A 153 12.84 -4.27 0.65
N ILE A 154 11.53 -4.45 0.72
CA ILE A 154 10.78 -4.54 1.99
C ILE A 154 11.24 -5.73 2.81
N ASP A 155 11.47 -6.89 2.19
CA ASP A 155 11.96 -8.08 2.87
C ASP A 155 13.36 -7.85 3.46
N CYS A 156 14.25 -7.19 2.73
CA CYS A 156 15.59 -6.83 3.23
C CYS A 156 15.55 -5.82 4.37
N LEU A 157 14.60 -4.89 4.38
CA LEU A 157 14.53 -3.82 5.39
C LEU A 157 13.85 -4.27 6.69
N PHE A 158 12.77 -5.05 6.58
CA PHE A 158 11.90 -5.37 7.71
C PHE A 158 11.80 -6.87 8.01
N ASN A 159 12.18 -7.70 7.05
CA ASN A 159 12.06 -9.17 7.13
C ASN A 159 10.70 -9.62 7.71
N PRO A 160 9.57 -9.17 7.16
CA PRO A 160 8.26 -9.50 7.69
C PRO A 160 7.91 -10.96 7.41
N ASP A 161 7.02 -11.56 8.19
CA ASP A 161 6.51 -12.91 7.93
C ASP A 161 5.69 -12.94 6.64
N VAL A 162 4.97 -11.85 6.33
CA VAL A 162 4.10 -11.70 5.16
C VAL A 162 4.03 -10.26 4.67
N ILE A 163 3.93 -10.07 3.36
CA ILE A 163 3.61 -8.81 2.70
C ILE A 163 2.18 -8.90 2.15
N CYS A 164 1.31 -7.97 2.52
CA CYS A 164 -0.07 -7.90 2.03
C CYS A 164 -0.20 -6.79 0.99
N ILE A 165 -0.74 -7.12 -0.18
CA ILE A 165 -0.99 -6.18 -1.28
C ILE A 165 -2.47 -5.83 -1.30
N GLY A 166 -2.78 -4.54 -1.21
CA GLY A 166 -4.13 -3.99 -1.16
C GLY A 166 -4.37 -2.84 -2.13
N GLY A 167 -5.52 -2.19 -1.97
CA GLY A 167 -6.04 -1.16 -2.86
C GLY A 167 -7.02 -1.72 -3.89
N GLY A 168 -7.83 -0.85 -4.53
CA GLY A 168 -8.90 -1.26 -5.43
C GLY A 168 -8.47 -2.21 -6.54
N ILE A 169 -7.25 -2.03 -7.08
CA ILE A 169 -6.71 -2.90 -8.13
C ILE A 169 -6.49 -4.36 -7.67
N SER A 170 -6.23 -4.58 -6.38
CA SER A 170 -6.01 -5.91 -5.82
C SER A 170 -7.27 -6.78 -5.74
N ALA A 171 -8.45 -6.18 -5.94
CA ALA A 171 -9.70 -6.93 -6.09
C ALA A 171 -9.67 -7.85 -7.33
N ASN A 172 -8.86 -7.53 -8.34
CA ASN A 172 -8.63 -8.41 -9.47
C ASN A 172 -7.57 -9.47 -9.11
N PRO A 173 -7.92 -10.78 -9.08
CA PRO A 173 -6.99 -11.83 -8.67
C PRO A 173 -5.71 -11.92 -9.53
N LEU A 174 -5.78 -11.48 -10.80
CA LEU A 174 -4.61 -11.46 -11.69
C LEU A 174 -3.52 -10.54 -11.15
N PHE A 175 -3.87 -9.46 -10.46
CA PHE A 175 -2.89 -8.48 -9.99
C PHE A 175 -1.87 -9.11 -9.04
N VAL A 176 -2.33 -9.70 -7.94
CA VAL A 176 -1.43 -10.32 -6.96
C VAL A 176 -0.77 -11.58 -7.51
N ASN A 177 -1.48 -12.36 -8.34
CA ASN A 177 -0.90 -13.54 -8.98
C ASN A 177 0.29 -13.16 -9.88
N LYS A 178 0.16 -12.11 -10.70
CA LYS A 178 1.24 -11.64 -11.57
C LYS A 178 2.43 -11.05 -10.82
N ILE A 179 2.19 -10.43 -9.67
CA ILE A 179 3.27 -10.02 -8.76
C ILE A 179 4.03 -11.25 -8.24
N ASN A 180 3.33 -12.30 -7.82
CA ASN A 180 3.97 -13.55 -7.38
C ASN A 180 4.76 -14.24 -8.51
N GLU A 181 4.23 -14.29 -9.74
CA GLU A 181 4.97 -14.79 -10.91
C GLU A 181 6.25 -13.96 -11.17
N ALA A 182 6.18 -12.65 -11.02
CA ALA A 182 7.34 -11.77 -11.16
C ALA A 182 8.38 -12.01 -10.05
N ILE A 183 7.94 -12.27 -8.81
CA ILE A 183 8.81 -12.67 -7.70
C ILE A 183 9.51 -13.99 -8.03
N ASP A 184 8.79 -15.00 -8.51
CA ASP A 184 9.36 -16.28 -8.92
C ASP A 184 10.41 -16.11 -10.03
N SER A 185 10.14 -15.24 -10.99
CA SER A 185 11.10 -14.92 -12.06
C SER A 185 12.39 -14.24 -11.55
N LEU A 186 12.31 -13.42 -10.50
CA LEU A 186 13.47 -12.79 -9.89
C LEU A 186 14.31 -13.80 -9.11
N GLU A 187 13.69 -14.69 -8.36
CA GLU A 187 14.38 -15.73 -7.57
C GLU A 187 15.31 -16.60 -8.44
N THR A 188 14.88 -16.92 -9.66
CA THR A 188 15.68 -17.71 -10.59
C THR A 188 16.85 -16.94 -11.23
N LYS A 189 16.86 -15.62 -11.17
CA LYS A 189 17.84 -14.75 -11.85
C LYS A 189 18.84 -14.10 -10.93
N THR A 190 18.52 -13.98 -9.66
CA THR A 190 19.34 -13.26 -8.68
C THR A 190 19.46 -14.06 -7.39
N TYR A 191 20.58 -13.87 -6.68
CA TYR A 191 20.70 -14.38 -5.32
C TYR A 191 19.77 -13.58 -4.39
N VAL A 192 18.88 -14.28 -3.73
CA VAL A 192 18.00 -13.74 -2.70
C VAL A 192 18.09 -14.60 -1.44
N PHE A 193 18.00 -13.99 -0.27
CA PHE A 193 18.08 -14.73 1.00
C PHE A 193 16.89 -15.66 1.21
N ARG A 194 15.72 -15.20 0.82
CA ARG A 194 14.47 -15.96 0.82
C ARG A 194 13.48 -15.34 -0.16
N LYS A 195 12.45 -16.08 -0.53
CA LYS A 195 11.31 -15.60 -1.30
C LYS A 195 10.34 -14.89 -0.36
N PRO A 196 9.98 -13.61 -0.60
CA PRO A 196 8.92 -12.94 0.16
C PRO A 196 7.58 -13.67 0.01
N LEU A 197 6.86 -13.86 1.12
CA LEU A 197 5.48 -14.34 1.09
C LEU A 197 4.56 -13.17 0.81
N VAL A 198 3.90 -13.17 -0.35
CA VAL A 198 2.98 -12.10 -0.76
C VAL A 198 1.55 -12.61 -0.85
N LYS A 199 0.62 -11.93 -0.17
CA LYS A 199 -0.82 -12.23 -0.15
C LYS A 199 -1.64 -11.01 -0.55
N CYS A 200 -2.87 -11.23 -1.03
CA CYS A 200 -3.85 -10.16 -1.19
C CYS A 200 -4.41 -9.74 0.18
N CYS A 201 -4.66 -8.44 0.39
CA CYS A 201 -5.42 -7.95 1.54
C CYS A 201 -6.84 -8.53 1.54
N HIS A 202 -7.36 -8.77 2.75
CA HIS A 202 -8.69 -9.39 2.92
C HIS A 202 -9.83 -8.36 2.86
N PHE A 203 -9.67 -7.22 3.57
CA PHE A 203 -10.77 -6.27 3.79
C PHE A 203 -10.90 -5.19 2.73
N GLN A 204 -9.99 -5.11 1.76
CA GLN A 204 -10.03 -4.15 0.67
C GLN A 204 -10.34 -2.71 1.13
N ASN A 205 -11.45 -2.10 0.68
CA ASN A 205 -11.81 -0.72 1.00
C ASN A 205 -12.28 -0.50 2.44
N ASP A 206 -12.65 -1.56 3.18
CA ASP A 206 -13.10 -1.45 4.57
C ASP A 206 -11.93 -1.50 5.56
N SER A 207 -10.74 -1.84 5.09
CA SER A 207 -9.56 -2.07 5.94
C SER A 207 -9.17 -0.86 6.77
N ASN A 208 -9.25 0.35 6.22
CA ASN A 208 -8.89 1.58 6.93
C ASN A 208 -9.90 1.95 8.03
N LEU A 209 -11.20 1.71 7.82
CA LEU A 209 -12.23 1.95 8.84
C LEU A 209 -12.08 0.99 10.02
N ILE A 210 -11.94 -0.30 9.72
CA ILE A 210 -11.73 -1.34 10.74
C ILE A 210 -10.42 -1.06 11.49
N GLY A 211 -9.35 -0.73 10.78
CA GLY A 211 -8.06 -0.42 11.38
C GLY A 211 -8.07 0.83 12.26
N ALA A 212 -8.80 1.87 11.87
CA ALA A 212 -9.00 3.06 12.71
C ALA A 212 -9.71 2.71 14.02
N TYR A 213 -10.74 1.85 13.96
CA TYR A 213 -11.41 1.32 15.15
C TYR A 213 -10.45 0.50 16.03
N CYS A 214 -9.66 -0.39 15.45
CA CYS A 214 -8.65 -1.16 16.17
C CYS A 214 -7.66 -0.24 16.90
N ARG A 215 -7.21 0.80 16.22
CA ARG A 215 -6.32 1.79 16.80
C ARG A 215 -6.95 2.52 17.98
N PHE A 216 -8.20 2.95 17.83
CA PHE A 216 -8.94 3.58 18.91
C PHE A 216 -9.04 2.66 20.14
N LYS A 217 -9.36 1.37 19.93
CA LYS A 217 -9.42 0.37 21.02
C LYS A 217 -8.07 0.23 21.72
N GLN A 218 -6.96 0.11 20.99
CA GLN A 218 -5.62 0.01 21.57
C GLN A 218 -5.29 1.21 22.47
N ILE A 219 -5.61 2.43 22.02
CA ILE A 219 -5.32 3.66 22.79
C ILE A 219 -6.23 3.78 24.02
N SER A 220 -7.49 3.36 23.92
CA SER A 220 -8.49 3.45 24.99
C SER A 220 -8.34 2.33 26.04
N GLY A 221 -7.35 1.46 25.93
CA GLY A 221 -7.16 0.32 26.85
C GLY A 221 -8.19 -0.80 26.67
N GLY A 222 -8.95 -0.79 25.58
CA GLY A 222 -9.86 -1.88 25.21
C GLY A 222 -9.11 -3.06 24.59
N GLN A 223 -9.58 -4.28 24.82
CA GLN A 223 -9.07 -5.45 24.08
C GLN A 223 -9.50 -5.36 22.61
N VAL A 224 -8.57 -5.65 21.71
CA VAL A 224 -8.76 -5.70 20.25
C VAL A 224 -8.90 -7.15 19.81
#